data_77ab792715a3bbe236b29ef64ec3cbda
#
_entry.id   77ab792715a3bbe236b29ef64ec3cbda
#
_cell.length_a   1.000
_cell.length_b   1.000
_cell.length_c   1.000
_cell.angle_alpha   90.00
_cell.angle_beta   90.00
_cell.angle_gamma   90.00
#
_symmetry.space_group_name_H-M   'P 1'
#
loop_
_entity.id
_entity.type
_entity.pdbx_description
1 polymer ?
#
loop_
_entity_poly.entity_id
_entity_poly.type
_entity_poly.pdbx_seq_one_letter_code
_entity_poly.pdbx_strand_id
1 'polypeptide(L)'
;HADRFWTSDNNDALERQSINRYTTIVIPPELLGTHIGPTKAHSTARTHAHSFRAITALWGHAGIEWDLTEASEDELALLKNWADYYKSKRGLLHSGRTVRGDQSESESQTYGVVAHDGSEAVYMYAALRPSEFSRPANIRLTGLDPDAQYEVRLVEPAGSANAMQLLPPKWYSGVTLSGNLLASLGLRSPVLRPEQAILIEAKRVAG
;
A
#
# COMPACT_ATOMS: atom_id res chain seq x y z
N HIS A 1 -12.41 -11.08 -25.78
CA HIS A 1 -11.60 -11.33 -24.60
C HIS A 1 -10.83 -10.06 -24.29
N ALA A 2 -10.84 -9.60 -23.04
CA ALA A 2 -10.03 -8.49 -22.57
C ALA A 2 -8.92 -9.04 -21.68
N ASP A 3 -7.68 -8.65 -21.94
CA ASP A 3 -6.54 -9.09 -21.14
C ASP A 3 -6.39 -8.24 -19.87
N ARG A 4 -6.97 -7.04 -19.86
CA ARG A 4 -6.92 -6.09 -18.75
C ARG A 4 -8.17 -5.22 -18.68
N PHE A 5 -8.46 -4.75 -17.47
CA PHE A 5 -9.56 -3.84 -17.19
C PHE A 5 -9.00 -2.49 -16.75
N TRP A 6 -9.48 -1.41 -17.36
CA TRP A 6 -9.30 -0.06 -16.89
C TRP A 6 -10.49 0.29 -15.99
N THR A 7 -10.24 0.50 -14.71
CA THR A 7 -11.30 0.62 -13.71
C THR A 7 -12.02 1.96 -13.75
N SER A 8 -11.29 3.04 -14.08
CA SER A 8 -11.80 4.41 -14.09
C SER A 8 -10.73 5.36 -14.60
N ASP A 9 -11.14 6.42 -15.30
CA ASP A 9 -10.29 7.55 -15.69
C ASP A 9 -10.03 8.53 -14.52
N ASN A 10 -10.62 8.26 -13.35
CA ASN A 10 -10.37 9.05 -12.16
C ASN A 10 -8.95 8.83 -11.65
N ASN A 11 -8.13 9.90 -11.61
CA ASN A 11 -6.74 9.84 -11.13
C ASN A 11 -6.53 10.39 -9.72
N ASP A 12 -7.60 10.72 -9.00
CA ASP A 12 -7.54 11.08 -7.57
C ASP A 12 -7.19 9.86 -6.73
N ALA A 13 -6.07 9.92 -6.01
CA ALA A 13 -5.57 8.76 -5.26
C ALA A 13 -6.49 8.34 -4.12
N LEU A 14 -7.24 9.26 -3.49
CA LEU A 14 -8.19 8.93 -2.44
C LEU A 14 -9.41 8.18 -3.03
N GLU A 15 -9.96 8.67 -4.14
CA GLU A 15 -11.06 8.00 -4.83
C GLU A 15 -10.62 6.61 -5.33
N ARG A 16 -9.39 6.49 -5.85
CA ARG A 16 -8.85 5.21 -6.31
C ARG A 16 -8.67 4.18 -5.21
N GLN A 17 -8.48 4.56 -3.96
CA GLN A 17 -8.49 3.62 -2.84
C GLN A 17 -9.83 2.85 -2.81
N SER A 18 -10.96 3.54 -2.94
CA SER A 18 -12.29 2.93 -2.99
C SER A 18 -12.51 2.17 -4.30
N ILE A 19 -12.18 2.77 -5.45
CA ILE A 19 -12.33 2.14 -6.77
C ILE A 19 -11.59 0.80 -6.80
N ASN A 20 -10.32 0.76 -6.43
CA ASN A 20 -9.51 -0.45 -6.44
C ASN A 20 -10.05 -1.49 -5.43
N ARG A 21 -10.44 -1.05 -4.23
CA ARG A 21 -10.98 -1.93 -3.20
C ARG A 21 -12.21 -2.68 -3.68
N TYR A 22 -13.19 -1.97 -4.24
CA TYR A 22 -14.44 -2.58 -4.66
C TYR A 22 -14.31 -3.36 -5.97
N THR A 23 -13.51 -2.88 -6.92
CA THR A 23 -13.27 -3.60 -8.16
C THR A 23 -12.57 -4.95 -7.90
N THR A 24 -11.61 -4.99 -6.98
CA THR A 24 -10.88 -6.24 -6.65
C THR A 24 -11.69 -7.27 -5.85
N ILE A 25 -12.96 -6.98 -5.54
CA ILE A 25 -13.89 -8.00 -5.03
C ILE A 25 -14.34 -8.94 -6.17
N VAL A 26 -14.48 -8.41 -7.38
CA VAL A 26 -15.03 -9.13 -8.54
C VAL A 26 -14.01 -9.38 -9.65
N ILE A 27 -12.96 -8.59 -9.74
CA ILE A 27 -11.91 -8.71 -10.75
C ILE A 27 -10.56 -8.90 -10.05
N PRO A 28 -9.82 -9.97 -10.36
CA PRO A 28 -8.50 -10.21 -9.79
C PRO A 28 -7.54 -9.03 -10.06
N PRO A 29 -6.72 -8.62 -9.08
CA PRO A 29 -5.82 -7.48 -9.21
C PRO A 29 -4.85 -7.59 -10.40
N GLU A 30 -4.42 -8.80 -10.74
CA GLU A 30 -3.53 -9.06 -11.88
C GLU A 30 -4.15 -8.76 -13.25
N LEU A 31 -5.46 -8.52 -13.31
CA LEU A 31 -6.15 -8.08 -14.53
C LEU A 31 -6.42 -6.57 -14.55
N LEU A 32 -6.12 -5.85 -13.46
CA LEU A 32 -6.42 -4.42 -13.35
C LEU A 32 -5.25 -3.56 -13.82
N GLY A 33 -5.53 -2.58 -14.67
CA GLY A 33 -4.66 -1.44 -14.89
C GLY A 33 -4.79 -0.45 -13.74
N THR A 34 -3.64 -0.03 -13.19
CA THR A 34 -3.54 1.05 -12.21
C THR A 34 -2.53 2.07 -12.70
N HIS A 35 -2.64 3.30 -12.23
CA HIS A 35 -1.70 4.34 -12.66
C HIS A 35 -1.41 5.34 -11.54
N ILE A 36 -0.21 5.89 -11.57
CA ILE A 36 0.16 7.08 -10.81
C ILE A 36 -0.09 8.31 -11.68
N GLY A 37 -0.86 9.26 -11.15
CA GLY A 37 -1.15 10.54 -11.81
C GLY A 37 -0.29 11.67 -11.27
N PRO A 38 -0.47 12.93 -11.77
CA PRO A 38 0.22 14.13 -11.30
C PRO A 38 -0.15 14.46 -9.84
N THR A 39 0.62 15.38 -9.24
CA THR A 39 0.40 15.84 -7.86
C THR A 39 -1.00 16.35 -7.62
N LYS A 40 -1.56 17.08 -8.58
CA LYS A 40 -2.95 17.57 -8.58
C LYS A 40 -3.80 16.69 -9.48
N ALA A 41 -4.80 16.03 -8.91
CA ALA A 41 -5.76 15.22 -9.67
C ALA A 41 -6.63 16.10 -10.56
N HIS A 42 -6.77 15.75 -11.85
CA HIS A 42 -7.60 16.49 -12.80
C HIS A 42 -9.10 16.36 -12.49
N SER A 43 -9.50 15.20 -11.96
CA SER A 43 -10.91 14.89 -11.69
C SER A 43 -11.50 15.64 -10.50
N THR A 44 -10.71 15.91 -9.46
CA THR A 44 -11.19 16.49 -8.19
C THR A 44 -10.45 17.76 -7.78
N ALA A 45 -9.33 18.09 -8.44
CA ALA A 45 -8.40 19.15 -8.07
C ALA A 45 -7.72 18.94 -6.70
N ARG A 46 -7.85 17.77 -6.06
CA ARG A 46 -7.09 17.45 -4.84
C ARG A 46 -5.62 17.30 -5.14
N THR A 47 -4.80 17.60 -4.14
CA THR A 47 -3.35 17.47 -4.20
C THR A 47 -2.90 16.42 -3.20
N HIS A 48 -2.20 15.40 -3.68
CA HIS A 48 -1.72 14.30 -2.83
C HIS A 48 -0.20 14.19 -2.87
N ALA A 49 0.38 13.76 -1.72
CA ALA A 49 1.79 13.42 -1.64
C ALA A 49 2.16 12.31 -2.64
N HIS A 50 3.39 12.35 -3.15
CA HIS A 50 3.89 11.34 -4.10
C HIS A 50 3.76 9.93 -3.52
N SER A 51 4.13 9.72 -2.25
CA SER A 51 4.04 8.42 -1.57
C SER A 51 2.60 7.86 -1.57
N PHE A 52 1.59 8.70 -1.31
CA PHE A 52 0.19 8.26 -1.30
C PHE A 52 -0.28 7.85 -2.70
N ARG A 53 0.02 8.64 -3.73
CA ARG A 53 -0.30 8.34 -5.14
C ARG A 53 0.37 7.04 -5.59
N ALA A 54 1.66 6.91 -5.30
CA ALA A 54 2.50 5.79 -5.69
C ALA A 54 2.07 4.47 -5.01
N ILE A 55 1.77 4.49 -3.71
CA ILE A 55 1.29 3.33 -2.97
C ILE A 55 -0.09 2.90 -3.46
N THR A 56 -0.97 3.86 -3.76
CA THR A 56 -2.30 3.57 -4.31
C THR A 56 -2.23 2.87 -5.68
N ALA A 57 -1.26 3.24 -6.51
CA ALA A 57 -1.09 2.70 -7.86
C ALA A 57 -0.34 1.36 -7.92
N LEU A 58 0.17 0.84 -6.80
CA LEU A 58 1.09 -0.32 -6.77
C LEU A 58 0.40 -1.66 -7.12
N TRP A 59 -0.89 -1.80 -6.86
CA TRP A 59 -1.58 -3.10 -6.66
C TRP A 59 -2.15 -3.78 -7.91
N GLY A 60 -1.86 -3.26 -9.07
CA GLY A 60 -2.24 -3.84 -10.36
C GLY A 60 -1.11 -3.74 -11.35
N HIS A 61 -1.44 -3.73 -12.66
CA HIS A 61 -0.47 -3.37 -13.69
C HIS A 61 -0.21 -1.86 -13.59
N ALA A 62 0.85 -1.51 -12.88
CA ALA A 62 1.19 -0.14 -12.58
C ALA A 62 1.73 0.59 -13.82
N GLY A 63 1.08 1.70 -14.15
CA GLY A 63 1.43 2.60 -15.23
C GLY A 63 1.59 4.04 -14.75
N ILE A 64 1.86 4.93 -15.67
CA ILE A 64 2.02 6.37 -15.44
C ILE A 64 1.03 7.09 -16.33
N GLU A 65 0.15 7.88 -15.72
CA GLU A 65 -0.79 8.79 -16.40
C GLU A 65 -0.48 10.22 -15.97
N TRP A 66 0.64 10.71 -16.47
CA TRP A 66 1.20 11.99 -16.05
C TRP A 66 2.06 12.56 -17.16
N ASP A 67 1.94 13.85 -17.45
CA ASP A 67 2.89 14.56 -18.30
C ASP A 67 4.21 14.74 -17.53
N LEU A 68 5.17 13.89 -17.80
CA LEU A 68 6.45 13.89 -17.09
C LEU A 68 7.32 15.11 -17.41
N THR A 69 6.97 15.92 -18.43
CA THR A 69 7.69 17.16 -18.72
C THR A 69 7.37 18.26 -17.70
N GLU A 70 6.26 18.10 -16.96
CA GLU A 70 5.86 19.00 -15.86
C GLU A 70 6.37 18.55 -14.49
N ALA A 71 6.95 17.35 -14.40
CA ALA A 71 7.43 16.80 -13.15
C ALA A 71 8.79 17.41 -12.75
N SER A 72 8.96 17.71 -11.45
CA SER A 72 10.25 18.13 -10.91
C SER A 72 11.26 16.98 -10.89
N GLU A 73 12.55 17.31 -10.80
CA GLU A 73 13.62 16.29 -10.69
C GLU A 73 13.41 15.38 -9.47
N ASP A 74 12.96 15.93 -8.33
CA ASP A 74 12.66 15.16 -7.13
C ASP A 74 11.50 14.18 -7.36
N GLU A 75 10.44 14.61 -8.05
CA GLU A 75 9.32 13.73 -8.39
C GLU A 75 9.73 12.63 -9.35
N LEU A 76 10.59 12.92 -10.34
CA LEU A 76 11.14 11.92 -11.26
C LEU A 76 12.02 10.90 -10.52
N ALA A 77 12.84 11.35 -9.56
CA ALA A 77 13.65 10.46 -8.74
C ALA A 77 12.78 9.53 -7.88
N LEU A 78 11.73 10.06 -7.24
CA LEU A 78 10.78 9.27 -6.46
C LEU A 78 10.00 8.29 -7.36
N LEU A 79 9.59 8.73 -8.54
CA LEU A 79 8.90 7.88 -9.53
C LEU A 79 9.81 6.73 -10.00
N LYS A 80 11.09 7.00 -10.23
CA LYS A 80 12.08 5.96 -10.57
C LYS A 80 12.20 4.93 -9.45
N ASN A 81 12.36 5.36 -8.20
CA ASN A 81 12.48 4.46 -7.05
C ASN A 81 11.23 3.58 -6.89
N TRP A 82 10.04 4.17 -7.06
CA TRP A 82 8.78 3.44 -7.05
C TRP A 82 8.70 2.41 -8.18
N ALA A 83 9.10 2.79 -9.41
CA ALA A 83 9.09 1.88 -10.55
C ALA A 83 10.07 0.71 -10.36
N ASP A 84 11.24 0.96 -9.79
CA ASP A 84 12.23 -0.08 -9.47
C ASP A 84 11.70 -1.02 -8.37
N TYR A 85 11.05 -0.48 -7.36
CA TYR A 85 10.36 -1.27 -6.33
C TYR A 85 9.24 -2.13 -6.95
N TYR A 86 8.36 -1.53 -7.75
CA TYR A 86 7.30 -2.26 -8.44
C TYR A 86 7.87 -3.42 -9.28
N LYS A 87 8.91 -3.17 -10.07
CA LYS A 87 9.56 -4.22 -10.87
C LYS A 87 10.11 -5.35 -10.02
N SER A 88 10.66 -5.04 -8.85
CA SER A 88 11.18 -6.04 -7.91
C SER A 88 10.07 -6.89 -7.26
N LYS A 89 8.87 -6.31 -7.07
CA LYS A 89 7.74 -6.96 -6.39
C LYS A 89 6.63 -7.44 -7.32
N ARG A 90 6.63 -7.09 -8.60
CA ARG A 90 5.54 -7.43 -9.52
C ARG A 90 5.27 -8.93 -9.64
N GLY A 91 6.28 -9.78 -9.46
CA GLY A 91 6.10 -11.23 -9.41
C GLY A 91 5.15 -11.62 -8.28
N LEU A 92 5.43 -11.15 -7.05
CA LEU A 92 4.55 -11.35 -5.91
C LEU A 92 3.17 -10.69 -6.11
N LEU A 93 3.15 -9.42 -6.54
CA LEU A 93 1.91 -8.64 -6.67
C LEU A 93 0.92 -9.26 -7.66
N HIS A 94 1.43 -9.92 -8.72
CA HIS A 94 0.59 -10.49 -9.79
C HIS A 94 0.33 -12.00 -9.64
N SER A 95 0.95 -12.67 -8.68
CA SER A 95 0.73 -14.11 -8.50
C SER A 95 0.37 -14.49 -7.06
N GLY A 96 0.56 -13.58 -6.10
CA GLY A 96 0.27 -13.86 -4.70
C GLY A 96 -1.22 -13.79 -4.39
N ARG A 97 -1.56 -14.19 -3.16
CA ARG A 97 -2.92 -14.14 -2.64
C ARG A 97 -3.22 -12.77 -2.03
N THR A 98 -4.25 -12.10 -2.52
CA THR A 98 -4.74 -10.84 -1.98
C THR A 98 -5.35 -11.03 -0.59
N VAL A 99 -5.02 -10.14 0.33
CA VAL A 99 -5.59 -10.07 1.68
C VAL A 99 -6.07 -8.65 1.99
N ARG A 100 -7.12 -8.55 2.80
CA ARG A 100 -7.69 -7.28 3.25
C ARG A 100 -7.75 -7.26 4.76
N GLY A 101 -7.50 -6.09 5.35
CA GLY A 101 -7.69 -5.89 6.78
C GLY A 101 -9.16 -5.68 7.14
N ASP A 102 -9.43 -5.80 8.42
CA ASP A 102 -10.74 -5.64 9.06
C ASP A 102 -10.93 -4.25 9.70
N GLN A 103 -10.07 -3.28 9.34
CA GLN A 103 -10.22 -1.90 9.82
C GLN A 103 -11.46 -1.24 9.24
N SER A 104 -11.92 -0.18 9.92
CA SER A 104 -13.02 0.64 9.44
C SER A 104 -12.72 1.22 8.06
N GLU A 105 -13.54 0.91 7.08
CA GLU A 105 -13.39 1.41 5.71
C GLU A 105 -13.50 2.94 5.60
N SER A 106 -14.12 3.58 6.58
CA SER A 106 -14.31 5.04 6.58
C SER A 106 -13.06 5.81 6.97
N GLU A 107 -12.20 5.26 7.84
CA GLU A 107 -11.04 5.96 8.38
C GLU A 107 -9.72 5.45 7.79
N SER A 108 -9.57 4.15 7.69
CA SER A 108 -8.34 3.52 7.23
C SER A 108 -8.60 2.18 6.56
N GLN A 109 -7.64 1.74 5.77
CA GLN A 109 -7.69 0.40 5.19
C GLN A 109 -6.32 -0.27 5.19
N THR A 110 -6.32 -1.59 5.30
CA THR A 110 -5.17 -2.45 5.05
C THR A 110 -5.46 -3.35 3.86
N TYR A 111 -4.51 -3.43 2.97
CA TYR A 111 -4.54 -4.28 1.79
C TYR A 111 -3.16 -4.89 1.60
N GLY A 112 -3.09 -6.11 1.11
CA GLY A 112 -1.79 -6.74 0.89
C GLY A 112 -1.85 -7.91 -0.06
N VAL A 113 -0.66 -8.37 -0.44
CA VAL A 113 -0.46 -9.59 -1.23
C VAL A 113 0.57 -10.46 -0.53
N VAL A 114 0.22 -11.72 -0.34
CA VAL A 114 1.04 -12.74 0.32
C VAL A 114 1.41 -13.82 -0.69
N ALA A 115 2.67 -14.21 -0.75
CA ALA A 115 3.13 -15.31 -1.57
C ALA A 115 2.39 -16.61 -1.20
N HIS A 116 2.10 -17.47 -2.17
CA HIS A 116 1.38 -18.73 -1.92
C HIS A 116 2.10 -19.66 -0.95
N ASP A 117 3.42 -19.64 -0.95
CA ASP A 117 4.28 -20.41 -0.06
C ASP A 117 4.51 -19.73 1.31
N GLY A 118 3.94 -18.54 1.50
CA GLY A 118 4.12 -17.75 2.72
C GLY A 118 5.52 -17.19 2.91
N SER A 119 6.38 -17.19 1.89
CA SER A 119 7.78 -16.73 2.02
C SER A 119 7.91 -15.23 2.21
N GLU A 120 7.05 -14.45 1.56
CA GLU A 120 7.03 -12.99 1.67
C GLU A 120 5.63 -12.41 1.48
N ALA A 121 5.47 -11.18 1.94
CA ALA A 121 4.25 -10.40 1.73
C ALA A 121 4.57 -8.91 1.68
N VAL A 122 3.71 -8.17 0.97
CA VAL A 122 3.68 -6.71 0.97
C VAL A 122 2.29 -6.25 1.38
N TYR A 123 2.21 -5.32 2.30
CA TYR A 123 0.96 -4.71 2.75
C TYR A 123 1.03 -3.20 2.64
N MET A 124 -0.10 -2.55 2.42
CA MET A 124 -0.27 -1.14 2.70
C MET A 124 -1.19 -0.94 3.91
N TYR A 125 -0.93 0.14 4.63
CA TYR A 125 -1.89 0.75 5.53
C TYR A 125 -2.09 2.19 5.07
N ALA A 126 -3.34 2.57 4.79
CA ALA A 126 -3.73 3.89 4.35
C ALA A 126 -4.68 4.54 5.35
N ALA A 127 -4.35 5.76 5.79
CA ALA A 127 -5.26 6.63 6.53
C ALA A 127 -6.04 7.48 5.51
N LEU A 128 -7.34 7.25 5.39
CA LEU A 128 -8.20 7.88 4.39
C LEU A 128 -8.86 9.16 4.93
N ARG A 129 -9.18 9.15 6.23
CA ARG A 129 -9.86 10.26 6.94
C ARG A 129 -9.27 10.42 8.33
N PRO A 130 -9.56 11.53 9.03
CA PRO A 130 -9.21 11.65 10.44
C PRO A 130 -9.82 10.51 11.24
N SER A 131 -9.01 9.91 12.13
CA SER A 131 -9.52 8.91 13.06
C SER A 131 -10.33 9.57 14.17
N GLU A 132 -11.42 8.94 14.58
CA GLU A 132 -12.20 9.33 15.77
C GLU A 132 -11.41 9.10 17.07
N PHE A 133 -10.37 8.27 17.01
CA PHE A 133 -9.53 7.96 18.15
C PHE A 133 -8.16 8.62 18.03
N SER A 134 -7.62 9.07 19.13
CA SER A 134 -6.26 9.63 19.22
C SER A 134 -5.18 8.62 18.83
N ARG A 135 -5.49 7.33 18.87
CA ARG A 135 -4.64 6.23 18.44
C ARG A 135 -5.47 5.25 17.60
N PRO A 136 -5.13 5.10 16.31
CA PRO A 136 -5.79 4.11 15.44
C PRO A 136 -5.59 2.68 15.96
N ALA A 137 -6.48 1.77 15.56
CA ALA A 137 -6.35 0.34 15.84
C ALA A 137 -5.06 -0.24 15.24
N ASN A 138 -4.53 -1.30 15.83
CA ASN A 138 -3.36 -1.98 15.31
C ASN A 138 -3.58 -2.51 13.89
N ILE A 139 -2.52 -2.51 13.08
CA ILE A 139 -2.52 -3.06 11.72
C ILE A 139 -2.34 -4.57 11.81
N ARG A 140 -3.39 -5.33 11.53
CA ARG A 140 -3.32 -6.79 11.48
C ARG A 140 -2.84 -7.24 10.11
N LEU A 141 -1.77 -8.03 10.08
CA LEU A 141 -1.21 -8.61 8.87
C LEU A 141 -1.71 -10.05 8.72
N THR A 142 -2.82 -10.20 8.01
CA THR A 142 -3.46 -11.51 7.79
C THR A 142 -2.83 -12.25 6.61
N GLY A 143 -3.03 -13.56 6.57
CA GLY A 143 -2.62 -14.40 5.44
C GLY A 143 -1.23 -15.00 5.54
N LEU A 144 -0.43 -14.64 6.53
CA LEU A 144 0.85 -15.26 6.82
C LEU A 144 0.67 -16.64 7.47
N ASP A 145 1.70 -17.49 7.38
CA ASP A 145 1.74 -18.77 8.08
C ASP A 145 1.83 -18.51 9.59
N PRO A 146 0.84 -18.94 10.40
CA PRO A 146 0.78 -18.62 11.83
C PRO A 146 1.98 -19.15 12.62
N ASP A 147 2.58 -20.27 12.18
CA ASP A 147 3.65 -20.95 12.87
C ASP A 147 5.05 -20.47 12.44
N ALA A 148 5.13 -19.66 11.37
CA ALA A 148 6.38 -19.10 10.88
C ALA A 148 6.73 -17.77 11.57
N GLN A 149 8.04 -17.46 11.57
CA GLN A 149 8.56 -16.15 12.00
C GLN A 149 8.77 -15.25 10.78
N TYR A 150 8.43 -13.98 10.92
CA TYR A 150 8.57 -12.98 9.87
C TYR A 150 9.33 -11.76 10.36
N GLU A 151 10.35 -11.36 9.62
CA GLU A 151 10.92 -10.04 9.72
C GLU A 151 9.96 -9.05 9.05
N VAL A 152 9.49 -8.07 9.80
CA VAL A 152 8.54 -7.06 9.34
C VAL A 152 9.15 -5.68 9.47
N ARG A 153 9.08 -4.87 8.42
CA ARG A 153 9.63 -3.51 8.40
C ARG A 153 8.83 -2.56 7.51
N LEU A 154 9.00 -1.26 7.77
CA LEU A 154 8.55 -0.21 6.87
C LEU A 154 9.43 -0.17 5.60
N VAL A 155 8.82 0.10 4.44
CA VAL A 155 9.54 0.43 3.20
C VAL A 155 8.96 1.69 2.57
N GLU A 156 9.83 2.54 2.04
CA GLU A 156 9.46 3.88 1.56
C GLU A 156 10.01 4.15 0.14
N PRO A 157 9.67 3.31 -0.85
CA PRO A 157 10.23 3.44 -2.19
C PRO A 157 9.80 4.72 -2.92
N ALA A 158 8.77 5.37 -2.45
CA ALA A 158 8.19 6.55 -3.07
C ALA A 158 8.11 7.76 -2.11
N GLY A 159 8.97 7.80 -1.12
CA GLY A 159 8.99 8.83 -0.08
C GLY A 159 8.18 8.47 1.15
N SER A 160 8.42 9.20 2.23
CA SER A 160 7.84 8.97 3.55
C SER A 160 6.43 9.52 3.67
N ALA A 161 5.61 8.84 4.45
CA ALA A 161 4.29 9.32 4.83
C ALA A 161 4.38 10.37 5.96
N ASN A 162 3.50 11.37 5.90
CA ASN A 162 3.43 12.40 6.93
C ASN A 162 2.70 11.87 8.18
N ALA A 163 3.43 11.67 9.26
CA ALA A 163 2.92 11.22 10.53
C ALA A 163 2.77 12.38 11.53
N MET A 164 1.75 12.30 12.39
CA MET A 164 1.49 13.30 13.44
C MET A 164 2.27 13.02 14.72
N GLN A 165 2.83 11.82 14.89
CA GLN A 165 3.56 11.43 16.07
C GLN A 165 5.04 11.84 16.01
N LEU A 166 5.62 12.20 17.16
CA LEU A 166 7.03 12.61 17.27
C LEU A 166 8.00 11.44 17.08
N LEU A 167 7.63 10.24 17.55
CA LEU A 167 8.48 9.06 17.47
C LEU A 167 7.78 7.98 16.62
N PRO A 168 8.46 7.43 15.60
CA PRO A 168 7.91 6.35 14.80
C PRO A 168 7.70 5.08 15.63
N PRO A 169 6.79 4.18 15.22
CA PRO A 169 6.70 2.86 15.80
C PRO A 169 8.03 2.11 15.71
N LYS A 170 8.40 1.38 16.78
CA LYS A 170 9.70 0.67 16.83
C LYS A 170 9.90 -0.36 15.71
N TRP A 171 8.80 -0.93 15.20
CA TRP A 171 8.85 -1.92 14.12
C TRP A 171 9.23 -1.33 12.75
N TYR A 172 9.29 0.00 12.60
CA TYR A 172 9.73 0.63 11.35
C TYR A 172 11.13 0.20 10.92
N SER A 173 12.04 0.06 11.89
CA SER A 173 13.42 -0.39 11.65
C SER A 173 13.58 -1.91 11.53
N GLY A 174 12.50 -2.66 11.69
CA GLY A 174 12.48 -4.11 11.66
C GLY A 174 12.13 -4.74 13.01
N VAL A 175 11.29 -5.78 12.95
CA VAL A 175 10.94 -6.63 14.09
C VAL A 175 10.65 -8.04 13.59
N THR A 176 11.03 -9.07 14.35
CA THR A 176 10.67 -10.45 14.05
C THR A 176 9.52 -10.90 14.94
N LEU A 177 8.41 -11.32 14.34
CA LEU A 177 7.19 -11.75 15.01
C LEU A 177 6.61 -12.98 14.32
N SER A 178 5.88 -13.81 15.06
CA SER A 178 5.15 -14.93 14.46
C SER A 178 3.97 -14.46 13.61
N GLY A 179 3.62 -15.22 12.57
CA GLY A 179 2.45 -14.93 11.75
C GLY A 179 1.17 -14.89 12.57
N ASN A 180 1.05 -15.74 13.59
CA ASN A 180 -0.09 -15.70 14.52
C ASN A 180 -0.18 -14.37 15.28
N LEU A 181 0.94 -13.85 15.80
CA LEU A 181 0.94 -12.57 16.51
C LEU A 181 0.62 -11.41 15.56
N LEU A 182 1.15 -11.44 14.35
CA LEU A 182 0.88 -10.45 13.30
C LEU A 182 -0.60 -10.42 12.89
N ALA A 183 -1.26 -11.57 12.81
CA ALA A 183 -2.68 -11.67 12.47
C ALA A 183 -3.60 -11.32 13.64
N SER A 184 -3.28 -11.72 14.87
CA SER A 184 -4.16 -11.57 16.03
C SER A 184 -4.03 -10.19 16.71
N LEU A 185 -2.81 -9.77 17.03
CA LEU A 185 -2.53 -8.50 17.69
C LEU A 185 -2.13 -7.41 16.68
N GLY A 186 -1.34 -7.76 15.69
CA GLY A 186 -0.85 -6.84 14.67
C GLY A 186 0.26 -5.92 15.14
N LEU A 187 0.58 -4.94 14.30
CA LEU A 187 1.58 -3.90 14.52
C LEU A 187 0.91 -2.63 15.06
N ARG A 188 1.59 -1.92 15.94
CA ARG A 188 1.15 -0.60 16.37
C ARG A 188 1.04 0.33 15.16
N SER A 189 -0.17 0.86 14.89
CA SER A 189 -0.38 1.82 13.81
C SER A 189 0.39 3.10 14.04
N PRO A 190 0.99 3.68 12.99
CA PRO A 190 1.39 5.07 13.03
C PRO A 190 0.15 5.97 13.07
N VAL A 191 0.28 7.14 13.68
CA VAL A 191 -0.75 8.19 13.60
C VAL A 191 -0.45 9.03 12.36
N LEU A 192 -0.95 8.58 11.21
CA LEU A 192 -0.80 9.29 9.94
C LEU A 192 -1.78 10.46 9.85
N ARG A 193 -1.41 11.50 9.09
CA ARG A 193 -2.39 12.46 8.59
C ARG A 193 -3.32 11.76 7.59
N PRO A 194 -4.55 12.27 7.38
CA PRO A 194 -5.40 11.80 6.29
C PRO A 194 -4.69 11.83 4.94
N GLU A 195 -5.10 10.95 4.04
CA GLU A 195 -4.58 10.82 2.68
C GLU A 195 -3.07 10.54 2.66
N GLN A 196 -2.65 9.67 3.60
CA GLN A 196 -1.30 9.13 3.70
C GLN A 196 -1.34 7.60 3.75
N ALA A 197 -0.32 6.97 3.21
CA ALA A 197 -0.17 5.52 3.25
C ALA A 197 1.28 5.13 3.49
N ILE A 198 1.46 3.94 4.05
CA ILE A 198 2.76 3.28 4.24
C ILE A 198 2.74 1.89 3.61
N LEU A 199 3.92 1.41 3.23
CA LEU A 199 4.15 0.02 2.81
C LEU A 199 4.89 -0.74 3.91
N ILE A 200 4.49 -1.98 4.10
CA ILE A 200 5.04 -2.91 5.08
C ILE A 200 5.46 -4.16 4.34
N GLU A 201 6.72 -4.53 4.44
CA GLU A 201 7.19 -5.84 3.99
C GLU A 201 7.23 -6.81 5.16
N ALA A 202 6.81 -8.05 4.90
CA ALA A 202 7.02 -9.18 5.78
C ALA A 202 7.77 -10.27 5.01
N LYS A 203 8.89 -10.75 5.57
CA LYS A 203 9.69 -11.80 4.96
C LYS A 203 9.91 -12.92 5.97
N ARG A 204 9.60 -14.16 5.57
CA ARG A 204 9.82 -15.34 6.41
C ARG A 204 11.29 -15.48 6.75
N VAL A 205 11.58 -15.65 8.04
CA VAL A 205 12.94 -15.93 8.52
C VAL A 205 13.17 -17.42 8.45
N ALA A 206 14.34 -17.81 7.93
CA ALA A 206 14.74 -19.22 7.98
C ALA A 206 14.82 -19.67 9.44
N GLY A 207 14.15 -20.76 9.77
CA GLY A 207 14.24 -21.41 11.08
C GLY A 207 15.53 -22.20 11.23
#